data_9dd99f95a94b4febdd272a368cdc9200
#
_entry.id   9dd99f95a94b4febdd272a368cdc9200
#
_cell.length_a   1.000
_cell.length_b   1.000
_cell.length_c   1.000
_cell.angle_alpha   90.00
_cell.angle_beta   90.00
_cell.angle_gamma   90.00
#
_symmetry.space_group_name_H-M   'P 1'
#
loop_
_entity.id
_entity.type
_entity.pdbx_description
1 polymer ?
#
loop_
_entity_poly.entity_id
_entity_poly.type
_entity_poly.pdbx_seq_one_letter_code
_entity_poly.pdbx_strand_id
1 'polypeptide(L)'
;MATSDSTRGSRAARYTYDARRNEILQAVVDVCADEGIGNLSISAVTKRVGCTRSLFYHYFPNKTVALESALDYTIDMFISRLRTWNESRVFGDIEGALDSIAALLKSLVLEMPGISGSITAGGDAVLYTAFVDRVAERCARYMCESTVVDFAAHHEVLIGNVFETFYVLISGLILYIRSHRDVPESVIKEIIACTLHIEGYTEKYAERRPVR
;
A
#
# COMPACT_ATOMS: atom_id res chain seq x y z
N MET A 1 -45.67 -8.99 -3.58
CA MET A 1 -44.35 -9.61 -3.77
C MET A 1 -43.67 -9.02 -5.01
N ALA A 2 -43.05 -7.86 -4.93
CA ALA A 2 -42.32 -7.27 -6.06
C ALA A 2 -41.31 -6.21 -5.55
N THR A 3 -40.30 -6.59 -4.75
CA THR A 3 -39.25 -5.66 -4.29
C THR A 3 -37.82 -6.24 -4.34
N SER A 4 -37.61 -7.47 -4.86
CA SER A 4 -36.29 -8.12 -4.88
C SER A 4 -35.50 -7.96 -6.18
N ASP A 5 -36.13 -7.52 -7.27
CA ASP A 5 -35.49 -7.47 -8.61
C ASP A 5 -34.76 -6.15 -8.88
N SER A 6 -35.25 -5.02 -8.34
CA SER A 6 -34.64 -3.70 -8.50
C SER A 6 -33.25 -3.57 -7.82
N THR A 7 -33.05 -4.25 -6.68
CA THR A 7 -31.77 -4.24 -5.93
C THR A 7 -30.69 -5.06 -6.60
N ARG A 8 -31.05 -6.13 -7.30
CA ARG A 8 -30.11 -7.01 -8.01
C ARG A 8 -29.55 -6.34 -9.27
N GLY A 9 -30.39 -5.66 -10.04
CA GLY A 9 -29.97 -4.89 -11.22
C GLY A 9 -29.05 -3.71 -10.89
N SER A 10 -29.36 -2.99 -9.82
CA SER A 10 -28.53 -1.86 -9.33
C SER A 10 -27.14 -2.33 -8.86
N ARG A 11 -27.06 -3.50 -8.19
CA ARG A 11 -25.81 -4.07 -7.70
C ARG A 11 -24.91 -4.58 -8.84
N ALA A 12 -25.50 -5.21 -9.85
CA ALA A 12 -24.79 -5.67 -11.05
C ALA A 12 -24.26 -4.51 -11.89
N ALA A 13 -25.06 -3.47 -12.09
CA ALA A 13 -24.66 -2.25 -12.81
C ALA A 13 -23.53 -1.49 -12.10
N ARG A 14 -23.57 -1.40 -10.76
CA ARG A 14 -22.53 -0.78 -9.94
C ARG A 14 -21.24 -1.59 -10.00
N TYR A 15 -21.30 -2.92 -9.91
CA TYR A 15 -20.14 -3.80 -10.06
C TYR A 15 -19.48 -3.62 -11.44
N THR A 16 -20.25 -3.54 -12.50
CA THR A 16 -19.73 -3.32 -13.86
C THR A 16 -19.10 -1.93 -14.00
N TYR A 17 -19.68 -0.90 -13.37
CA TYR A 17 -19.13 0.44 -13.36
C TYR A 17 -17.78 0.48 -12.63
N ASP A 18 -17.70 -0.09 -11.42
CA ASP A 18 -16.49 -0.10 -10.61
C ASP A 18 -15.38 -0.93 -11.28
N ALA A 19 -15.70 -2.08 -11.86
CA ALA A 19 -14.77 -2.90 -12.61
C ALA A 19 -14.15 -2.15 -13.78
N ARG A 20 -14.98 -1.48 -14.59
CA ARG A 20 -14.50 -0.71 -15.74
C ARG A 20 -13.67 0.52 -15.32
N ARG A 21 -14.09 1.17 -14.24
CA ARG A 21 -13.33 2.28 -13.65
C ARG A 21 -11.93 1.80 -13.24
N ASN A 22 -11.83 0.65 -12.58
CA ASN A 22 -10.56 0.07 -12.14
C ASN A 22 -9.68 -0.36 -13.31
N GLU A 23 -10.24 -0.88 -14.41
CA GLU A 23 -9.48 -1.16 -15.64
C GLU A 23 -8.81 0.10 -16.20
N ILE A 24 -9.53 1.24 -16.21
CA ILE A 24 -8.97 2.52 -16.65
C ILE A 24 -7.88 2.99 -15.70
N LEU A 25 -8.09 2.87 -14.38
CA LEU A 25 -7.09 3.24 -13.37
C LEU A 25 -5.83 2.40 -13.50
N GLN A 26 -5.97 1.08 -13.68
CA GLN A 26 -4.83 0.19 -13.93
C GLN A 26 -4.07 0.60 -15.19
N ALA A 27 -4.77 0.93 -16.28
CA ALA A 27 -4.11 1.40 -17.48
C ALA A 27 -3.41 2.75 -17.31
N VAL A 28 -3.91 3.64 -16.45
CA VAL A 28 -3.20 4.88 -16.08
C VAL A 28 -1.90 4.53 -15.37
N VAL A 29 -1.93 3.61 -14.39
CA VAL A 29 -0.75 3.11 -13.68
C VAL A 29 0.27 2.54 -14.68
N ASP A 30 -0.18 1.66 -15.58
CA ASP A 30 0.69 0.98 -16.55
C ASP A 30 1.32 1.95 -17.56
N VAL A 31 0.56 2.94 -18.06
CA VAL A 31 1.09 3.99 -18.95
C VAL A 31 2.14 4.82 -18.20
N CYS A 32 1.88 5.18 -16.96
CA CYS A 32 2.86 5.89 -16.14
C CYS A 32 4.12 5.05 -15.91
N ALA A 33 3.98 3.72 -15.77
CA ALA A 33 5.09 2.80 -15.63
C ALA A 33 6.01 2.78 -16.85
N ASP A 34 5.40 2.60 -18.00
CA ASP A 34 6.12 2.33 -19.25
C ASP A 34 6.65 3.61 -19.91
N GLU A 35 5.86 4.68 -19.86
CA GLU A 35 6.12 5.91 -20.62
C GLU A 35 6.53 7.11 -19.75
N GLY A 36 6.33 7.00 -18.43
CA GLY A 36 6.56 8.10 -17.50
C GLY A 36 5.32 8.99 -17.30
N ILE A 37 5.18 9.55 -16.09
CA ILE A 37 4.04 10.43 -15.73
C ILE A 37 3.93 11.64 -16.66
N GLY A 38 5.07 12.22 -17.08
CA GLY A 38 5.09 13.36 -17.99
C GLY A 38 4.44 13.06 -19.34
N ASN A 39 4.48 11.81 -19.78
CA ASN A 39 3.96 11.34 -21.06
C ASN A 39 2.52 10.79 -20.95
N LEU A 40 1.94 10.79 -19.77
CA LEU A 40 0.55 10.35 -19.57
C LEU A 40 -0.40 11.14 -20.48
N SER A 41 -1.12 10.43 -21.32
CA SER A 41 -2.14 10.98 -22.20
C SER A 41 -3.39 10.14 -22.24
N ILE A 42 -4.55 10.80 -22.42
CA ILE A 42 -5.83 10.10 -22.54
C ILE A 42 -5.82 9.13 -23.71
N SER A 43 -5.09 9.46 -24.79
CA SER A 43 -4.94 8.57 -25.96
C SER A 43 -4.19 7.29 -25.60
N ALA A 44 -3.09 7.38 -24.85
CA ALA A 44 -2.33 6.21 -24.42
C ALA A 44 -3.18 5.30 -23.54
N VAL A 45 -3.88 5.89 -22.54
CA VAL A 45 -4.78 5.13 -21.64
C VAL A 45 -5.90 4.45 -22.41
N THR A 46 -6.63 5.19 -23.26
CA THR A 46 -7.78 4.62 -24.01
C THR A 46 -7.35 3.54 -25.01
N LYS A 47 -6.18 3.69 -25.63
CA LYS A 47 -5.59 2.65 -26.48
C LYS A 47 -5.27 1.38 -25.69
N ARG A 48 -4.72 1.51 -24.48
CA ARG A 48 -4.38 0.36 -23.62
C ARG A 48 -5.60 -0.40 -23.13
N VAL A 49 -6.66 0.33 -22.72
CA VAL A 49 -7.93 -0.27 -22.27
C VAL A 49 -8.77 -0.80 -23.43
N GLY A 50 -8.52 -0.35 -24.65
CA GLY A 50 -9.39 -0.64 -25.81
C GLY A 50 -10.75 0.08 -25.71
N CYS A 51 -10.76 1.33 -25.23
CA CYS A 51 -11.99 2.10 -25.06
C CYS A 51 -11.95 3.44 -25.81
N THR A 52 -13.13 4.08 -25.92
CA THR A 52 -13.23 5.40 -26.54
C THR A 52 -12.87 6.53 -25.56
N ARG A 53 -12.44 7.68 -26.08
CA ARG A 53 -12.24 8.88 -25.27
C ARG A 53 -13.52 9.31 -24.54
N SER A 54 -14.69 9.14 -25.17
CA SER A 54 -15.97 9.44 -24.55
C SER A 54 -16.19 8.60 -23.30
N LEU A 55 -15.86 7.30 -23.35
CA LEU A 55 -15.95 6.42 -22.19
C LEU A 55 -14.97 6.83 -21.09
N PHE A 56 -13.74 7.23 -21.43
CA PHE A 56 -12.80 7.78 -20.43
C PHE A 56 -13.40 9.00 -19.71
N TYR A 57 -13.95 9.96 -20.46
CA TYR A 57 -14.54 11.18 -19.90
C TYR A 57 -15.81 10.91 -19.09
N HIS A 58 -16.47 9.78 -19.30
CA HIS A 58 -17.59 9.36 -18.45
C HIS A 58 -17.13 9.04 -17.01
N TYR A 59 -15.89 8.54 -16.83
CA TYR A 59 -15.32 8.18 -15.52
C TYR A 59 -14.46 9.30 -14.91
N PHE A 60 -13.71 10.02 -15.74
CA PHE A 60 -12.73 11.00 -15.29
C PHE A 60 -12.82 12.28 -16.13
N PRO A 61 -13.09 13.45 -15.51
CA PRO A 61 -13.27 14.71 -16.24
C PRO A 61 -12.00 15.17 -16.96
N ASN A 62 -10.83 14.76 -16.51
CA ASN A 62 -9.54 15.07 -17.12
C ASN A 62 -8.46 14.07 -16.68
N LYS A 63 -7.25 14.18 -17.27
CA LYS A 63 -6.14 13.29 -16.97
C LYS A 63 -5.58 13.46 -15.55
N THR A 64 -5.67 14.65 -14.96
CA THR A 64 -5.18 14.92 -13.61
C THR A 64 -6.01 14.17 -12.57
N VAL A 65 -7.35 14.25 -12.67
CA VAL A 65 -8.26 13.49 -11.80
C VAL A 65 -8.08 11.98 -11.99
N ALA A 66 -7.83 11.51 -13.22
CA ALA A 66 -7.54 10.10 -13.46
C ALA A 66 -6.23 9.67 -12.80
N LEU A 67 -5.18 10.50 -12.86
CA LEU A 67 -3.90 10.24 -12.20
C LEU A 67 -4.04 10.21 -10.67
N GLU A 68 -4.69 11.20 -10.07
CA GLU A 68 -4.96 11.24 -8.64
C GLU A 68 -5.75 10.00 -8.17
N SER A 69 -6.80 9.64 -8.94
CA SER A 69 -7.57 8.42 -8.66
C SER A 69 -6.74 7.13 -8.84
N ALA A 70 -5.78 7.11 -9.75
CA ALA A 70 -4.89 5.97 -9.94
C ALA A 70 -3.87 5.84 -8.80
N LEU A 71 -3.42 6.96 -8.24
CA LEU A 71 -2.62 6.97 -7.01
C LEU A 71 -3.40 6.37 -5.84
N ASP A 72 -4.63 6.82 -5.62
CA ASP A 72 -5.50 6.28 -4.56
C ASP A 72 -5.80 4.79 -4.77
N TYR A 73 -6.06 4.36 -6.01
CA TYR A 73 -6.24 2.95 -6.36
C TYR A 73 -5.01 2.11 -6.03
N THR A 74 -3.81 2.62 -6.31
CA THR A 74 -2.56 1.94 -5.96
C THR A 74 -2.38 1.82 -4.45
N ILE A 75 -2.74 2.87 -3.70
CA ILE A 75 -2.72 2.83 -2.22
C ILE A 75 -3.74 1.82 -1.68
N ASP A 76 -4.94 1.75 -2.27
CA ASP A 76 -5.96 0.76 -1.88
C ASP A 76 -5.49 -0.68 -2.10
N MET A 77 -4.77 -0.94 -3.19
CA MET A 77 -4.13 -2.25 -3.42
C MET A 77 -3.08 -2.55 -2.34
N PHE A 78 -2.28 -1.56 -1.96
CA PHE A 78 -1.29 -1.69 -0.90
C PHE A 78 -1.95 -2.07 0.44
N ILE A 79 -2.98 -1.32 0.84
CA ILE A 79 -3.76 -1.58 2.06
C ILE A 79 -4.43 -2.96 2.00
N SER A 80 -4.93 -3.37 0.84
CA SER A 80 -5.53 -4.70 0.67
C SER A 80 -4.52 -5.83 0.94
N ARG A 81 -3.28 -5.70 0.43
CA ARG A 81 -2.22 -6.69 0.70
C ARG A 81 -1.81 -6.69 2.18
N LEU A 82 -1.74 -5.51 2.80
CA LEU A 82 -1.47 -5.38 4.23
C LEU A 82 -2.58 -6.02 5.07
N ARG A 83 -3.84 -5.85 4.67
CA ARG A 83 -4.99 -6.50 5.32
C ARG A 83 -4.89 -8.02 5.21
N THR A 84 -4.64 -8.56 4.01
CA THR A 84 -4.46 -10.00 3.80
C THR A 84 -3.33 -10.55 4.67
N TRP A 85 -2.21 -9.83 4.77
CA TRP A 85 -1.13 -10.20 5.68
C TRP A 85 -1.61 -10.23 7.13
N ASN A 86 -2.30 -9.18 7.60
CA ASN A 86 -2.78 -9.10 8.98
C ASN A 86 -3.75 -10.23 9.32
N GLU A 87 -4.65 -10.60 8.40
CA GLU A 87 -5.63 -11.68 8.56
C GLU A 87 -5.00 -13.08 8.51
N SER A 88 -3.84 -13.23 7.83
CA SER A 88 -3.13 -14.51 7.69
C SER A 88 -2.10 -14.79 8.78
N ARG A 89 -1.83 -13.83 9.67
CA ARG A 89 -0.87 -14.00 10.78
C ARG A 89 -1.31 -15.14 11.72
N VAL A 90 -0.32 -15.89 12.19
CA VAL A 90 -0.53 -16.82 13.29
C VAL A 90 -0.53 -16.02 14.60
N PHE A 91 -1.59 -16.15 15.36
CA PHE A 91 -1.72 -15.46 16.63
C PHE A 91 -0.61 -15.88 17.61
N GLY A 92 0.09 -14.90 18.21
CA GLY A 92 1.21 -15.14 19.13
C GLY A 92 2.57 -15.37 18.46
N ASP A 93 2.63 -15.59 17.14
CA ASP A 93 3.88 -15.71 16.38
C ASP A 93 4.36 -14.33 15.92
N ILE A 94 4.98 -13.59 16.83
CA ILE A 94 5.51 -12.25 16.55
C ILE A 94 6.74 -12.33 15.62
N GLU A 95 7.59 -13.36 15.79
CA GLU A 95 8.75 -13.59 14.94
C GLU A 95 8.35 -13.79 13.47
N GLY A 96 7.45 -14.73 13.19
CA GLY A 96 6.95 -14.98 11.86
C GLY A 96 6.15 -13.80 11.28
N ALA A 97 5.44 -13.04 12.11
CA ALA A 97 4.78 -11.80 11.68
C ALA A 97 5.79 -10.74 11.24
N LEU A 98 6.90 -10.58 11.96
CA LEU A 98 7.99 -9.65 11.60
C LEU A 98 8.70 -10.08 10.31
N ASP A 99 8.97 -11.37 10.13
CA ASP A 99 9.58 -11.88 8.90
C ASP A 99 8.68 -11.65 7.69
N SER A 100 7.42 -11.98 7.82
CA SER A 100 6.46 -11.85 6.71
C SER A 100 6.13 -10.40 6.37
N ILE A 101 6.08 -9.48 7.36
CA ILE A 101 5.86 -8.06 7.07
C ILE A 101 7.09 -7.41 6.42
N ALA A 102 8.31 -7.80 6.82
CA ALA A 102 9.54 -7.30 6.21
C ALA A 102 9.61 -7.71 4.72
N ALA A 103 9.32 -8.98 4.41
CA ALA A 103 9.24 -9.48 3.04
C ALA A 103 8.14 -8.77 2.23
N LEU A 104 6.94 -8.61 2.81
CA LEU A 104 5.83 -7.92 2.18
C LEU A 104 6.18 -6.47 1.84
N LEU A 105 6.73 -5.71 2.79
CA LEU A 105 7.10 -4.31 2.57
C LEU A 105 8.16 -4.17 1.48
N LYS A 106 9.18 -5.04 1.49
CA LYS A 106 10.21 -5.05 0.45
C LYS A 106 9.60 -5.33 -0.93
N SER A 107 8.78 -6.36 -1.06
CA SER A 107 8.06 -6.70 -2.29
C SER A 107 7.18 -5.52 -2.74
N LEU A 108 6.36 -4.96 -1.87
CA LEU A 108 5.47 -3.85 -2.20
C LEU A 108 6.23 -2.62 -2.72
N VAL A 109 7.34 -2.25 -2.09
CA VAL A 109 8.13 -1.07 -2.49
C VAL A 109 8.88 -1.30 -3.80
N LEU A 110 9.43 -2.51 -4.01
CA LEU A 110 10.24 -2.83 -5.20
C LEU A 110 9.43 -3.23 -6.42
N GLU A 111 8.28 -3.91 -6.21
CA GLU A 111 7.41 -4.42 -7.27
C GLU A 111 6.27 -3.46 -7.62
N MET A 112 6.14 -2.33 -6.92
CA MET A 112 5.09 -1.34 -7.24
C MET A 112 5.25 -0.87 -8.68
N PRO A 113 4.36 -1.28 -9.58
CA PRO A 113 4.46 -0.89 -10.99
C PRO A 113 4.23 0.62 -11.12
N GLY A 114 5.04 1.21 -11.96
CA GLY A 114 4.74 2.40 -12.70
C GLY A 114 4.76 3.72 -11.98
N ILE A 115 3.93 3.95 -11.00
CA ILE A 115 3.79 5.28 -10.43
C ILE A 115 5.01 5.63 -9.58
N SER A 116 5.48 4.74 -8.70
CA SER A 116 6.67 5.04 -7.89
C SER A 116 7.97 5.07 -8.70
N GLY A 117 8.12 4.17 -9.68
CA GLY A 117 9.27 4.14 -10.60
C GLY A 117 9.31 5.36 -11.51
N SER A 118 8.19 5.72 -12.07
CA SER A 118 8.03 6.81 -13.03
C SER A 118 8.06 8.20 -12.40
N ILE A 119 7.47 8.40 -11.22
CA ILE A 119 7.55 9.66 -10.47
C ILE A 119 9.01 10.02 -10.21
N THR A 120 9.85 9.05 -9.92
CA THR A 120 11.27 9.29 -9.65
C THR A 120 12.12 9.40 -10.90
N ALA A 121 11.82 8.66 -11.96
CA ALA A 121 12.51 8.80 -13.25
C ALA A 121 12.15 10.12 -13.95
N GLY A 122 10.92 10.63 -13.74
CA GLY A 122 10.42 11.87 -14.31
C GLY A 122 10.73 13.15 -13.51
N GLY A 123 11.36 13.03 -12.33
CA GLY A 123 11.80 14.19 -11.53
C GLY A 123 10.68 14.92 -10.76
N ASP A 124 9.47 14.37 -10.63
CA ASP A 124 8.40 14.98 -9.85
C ASP A 124 8.48 14.57 -8.37
N ALA A 125 9.45 15.17 -7.66
CA ALA A 125 9.68 14.93 -6.24
C ALA A 125 8.46 15.31 -5.38
N VAL A 126 7.68 16.31 -5.78
CA VAL A 126 6.48 16.76 -5.05
C VAL A 126 5.41 15.69 -5.08
N LEU A 127 5.13 15.13 -6.26
CA LEU A 127 4.14 14.08 -6.42
C LEU A 127 4.56 12.79 -5.68
N TYR A 128 5.85 12.46 -5.72
CA TYR A 128 6.38 11.30 -4.97
C TYR A 128 6.24 11.49 -3.46
N THR A 129 6.60 12.66 -2.94
CA THR A 129 6.46 12.96 -1.52
C THR A 129 4.99 12.88 -1.08
N ALA A 130 4.07 13.47 -1.86
CA ALA A 130 2.64 13.38 -1.58
C ALA A 130 2.10 11.93 -1.64
N PHE A 131 2.65 11.10 -2.52
CA PHE A 131 2.30 9.67 -2.59
C PHE A 131 2.79 8.92 -1.34
N VAL A 132 4.06 9.10 -0.94
CA VAL A 132 4.62 8.46 0.27
C VAL A 132 3.85 8.89 1.51
N ASP A 133 3.52 10.18 1.62
CA ASP A 133 2.71 10.74 2.71
C ASP A 133 1.35 10.04 2.84
N ARG A 134 0.60 9.95 1.73
CA ARG A 134 -0.71 9.27 1.72
C ARG A 134 -0.61 7.78 2.04
N VAL A 135 0.40 7.07 1.51
CA VAL A 135 0.63 5.66 1.83
C VAL A 135 0.91 5.49 3.32
N ALA A 136 1.83 6.29 3.86
CA ALA A 136 2.22 6.21 5.27
C ALA A 136 1.05 6.52 6.19
N GLU A 137 0.28 7.58 5.90
CA GLU A 137 -0.90 7.94 6.69
C GLU A 137 -1.93 6.80 6.71
N ARG A 138 -2.29 6.26 5.55
CA ARG A 138 -3.33 5.23 5.47
C ARG A 138 -2.88 3.91 6.06
N CYS A 139 -1.60 3.52 5.86
CA CYS A 139 -1.04 2.32 6.48
C CYS A 139 -0.93 2.48 8.00
N ALA A 140 -0.44 3.61 8.51
CA ALA A 140 -0.35 3.86 9.95
C ALA A 140 -1.72 3.80 10.62
N ARG A 141 -2.74 4.42 10.02
CA ARG A 141 -4.13 4.37 10.49
C ARG A 141 -4.64 2.94 10.54
N TYR A 142 -4.45 2.17 9.45
CA TYR A 142 -4.85 0.76 9.41
C TYR A 142 -4.15 -0.06 10.49
N MET A 143 -2.83 0.12 10.68
CA MET A 143 -2.07 -0.59 11.72
C MET A 143 -2.58 -0.27 13.12
N CYS A 144 -2.89 1.00 13.41
CA CYS A 144 -3.45 1.41 14.70
C CYS A 144 -4.84 0.81 14.96
N GLU A 145 -5.68 0.73 13.93
CA GLU A 145 -7.08 0.25 14.05
C GLU A 145 -7.19 -1.28 14.04
N SER A 146 -6.12 -1.99 13.66
CA SER A 146 -6.13 -3.45 13.52
C SER A 146 -4.99 -4.12 14.29
N THR A 147 -3.79 -4.14 13.75
CA THR A 147 -2.64 -4.90 14.26
C THR A 147 -2.26 -4.52 15.69
N VAL A 148 -2.28 -3.21 15.99
CA VAL A 148 -1.98 -2.69 17.34
C VAL A 148 -3.05 -3.08 18.35
N VAL A 149 -4.32 -3.07 17.94
CA VAL A 149 -5.43 -3.50 18.81
C VAL A 149 -5.30 -4.99 19.16
N ASP A 150 -5.00 -5.83 18.17
CA ASP A 150 -4.76 -7.26 18.37
C ASP A 150 -3.57 -7.52 19.31
N PHE A 151 -2.47 -6.76 19.11
CA PHE A 151 -1.27 -6.87 19.94
C PHE A 151 -1.56 -6.42 21.38
N ALA A 152 -2.24 -5.29 21.56
CA ALA A 152 -2.57 -4.71 22.87
C ALA A 152 -3.50 -5.60 23.72
N ALA A 153 -4.25 -6.51 23.09
CA ALA A 153 -5.10 -7.45 23.80
C ALA A 153 -4.29 -8.46 24.64
N HIS A 154 -3.00 -8.68 24.35
CA HIS A 154 -2.18 -9.72 24.96
C HIS A 154 -0.79 -9.23 25.40
N HIS A 155 -0.38 -8.05 24.97
CA HIS A 155 0.95 -7.48 25.21
C HIS A 155 0.84 -5.99 25.53
N GLU A 156 1.80 -5.47 26.29
CA GLU A 156 1.91 -4.04 26.55
C GLU A 156 2.47 -3.33 25.29
N VAL A 157 1.83 -2.24 24.88
CA VAL A 157 2.32 -1.36 23.82
C VAL A 157 3.30 -0.36 24.45
N LEU A 158 4.59 -0.55 24.20
CA LEU A 158 5.65 0.22 24.84
C LEU A 158 5.97 1.56 24.15
N ILE A 159 5.44 1.77 22.93
CA ILE A 159 5.64 3.03 22.18
C ILE A 159 4.56 4.06 22.51
N GLY A 160 4.98 5.30 22.76
CA GLY A 160 4.08 6.46 22.75
C GLY A 160 3.83 6.94 21.33
N ASN A 161 2.81 7.78 21.12
CA ASN A 161 2.50 8.37 19.81
C ASN A 161 2.47 7.29 18.70
N VAL A 162 1.63 6.28 18.91
CA VAL A 162 1.61 5.06 18.09
C VAL A 162 1.42 5.37 16.61
N PHE A 163 0.48 6.24 16.27
CA PHE A 163 0.22 6.63 14.87
C PHE A 163 1.44 7.30 14.25
N GLU A 164 2.05 8.27 14.93
CA GLU A 164 3.20 9.02 14.44
C GLU A 164 4.43 8.10 14.28
N THR A 165 4.60 7.15 15.20
CA THR A 165 5.65 6.14 15.11
C THR A 165 5.49 5.29 13.86
N PHE A 166 4.29 4.76 13.60
CA PHE A 166 4.03 4.00 12.38
C PHE A 166 4.16 4.86 11.12
N TYR A 167 3.67 6.09 11.13
CA TYR A 167 3.79 7.01 10.00
C TYR A 167 5.26 7.25 9.63
N VAL A 168 6.11 7.59 10.60
CA VAL A 168 7.55 7.84 10.38
C VAL A 168 8.27 6.57 9.96
N LEU A 169 7.98 5.43 10.60
CA LEU A 169 8.57 4.14 10.28
C LEU A 169 8.24 3.73 8.84
N ILE A 170 6.98 3.79 8.44
CA ILE A 170 6.54 3.41 7.09
C ILE A 170 7.14 4.35 6.04
N SER A 171 7.08 5.67 6.27
CA SER A 171 7.67 6.66 5.36
C SER A 171 9.17 6.41 5.18
N GLY A 172 9.89 6.22 6.28
CA GLY A 172 11.32 5.94 6.28
C GLY A 172 11.67 4.63 5.57
N LEU A 173 10.92 3.55 5.82
CA LEU A 173 11.14 2.25 5.17
C LEU A 173 10.89 2.30 3.68
N ILE A 174 9.85 2.99 3.21
CA ILE A 174 9.57 3.17 1.77
C ILE A 174 10.77 3.84 1.09
N LEU A 175 11.26 4.94 1.66
CA LEU A 175 12.39 5.69 1.12
C LEU A 175 13.69 4.87 1.18
N TYR A 176 13.94 4.20 2.30
CA TYR A 176 15.14 3.40 2.53
C TYR A 176 15.23 2.19 1.59
N ILE A 177 14.20 1.35 1.54
CA ILE A 177 14.14 0.16 0.68
C ILE A 177 14.31 0.54 -0.79
N ARG A 178 13.68 1.64 -1.20
CA ARG A 178 13.81 2.12 -2.56
C ARG A 178 15.24 2.52 -2.94
N SER A 179 15.93 3.21 -2.03
CA SER A 179 17.32 3.66 -2.23
C SER A 179 18.33 2.53 -2.07
N HIS A 180 17.97 1.46 -1.35
CA HIS A 180 18.80 0.31 -1.03
C HIS A 180 18.11 -0.99 -1.43
N ARG A 181 17.95 -1.20 -2.74
CA ARG A 181 17.16 -2.32 -3.29
C ARG A 181 17.60 -3.70 -2.82
N ASP A 182 18.89 -3.85 -2.52
CA ASP A 182 19.51 -5.10 -2.07
C ASP A 182 19.50 -5.28 -0.53
N VAL A 183 18.80 -4.37 0.20
CA VAL A 183 18.71 -4.47 1.66
C VAL A 183 18.14 -5.84 2.06
N PRO A 184 18.82 -6.57 2.97
CA PRO A 184 18.28 -7.83 3.48
C PRO A 184 16.98 -7.62 4.27
N GLU A 185 16.03 -8.55 4.16
CA GLU A 185 14.77 -8.51 4.93
C GLU A 185 15.02 -8.53 6.45
N SER A 186 16.09 -9.18 6.89
CA SER A 186 16.52 -9.18 8.29
C SER A 186 16.84 -7.78 8.83
N VAL A 187 17.38 -6.88 7.99
CA VAL A 187 17.62 -5.48 8.37
C VAL A 187 16.31 -4.72 8.51
N ILE A 188 15.37 -4.93 7.59
CA ILE A 188 14.02 -4.31 7.65
C ILE A 188 13.29 -4.79 8.90
N LYS A 189 13.32 -6.10 9.17
CA LYS A 189 12.78 -6.74 10.37
C LYS A 189 13.34 -6.11 11.64
N GLU A 190 14.67 -5.97 11.72
CA GLU A 190 15.35 -5.40 12.88
C GLU A 190 14.95 -3.93 13.12
N ILE A 191 14.86 -3.12 12.05
CA ILE A 191 14.41 -1.73 12.14
C ILE A 191 12.98 -1.69 12.70
N ILE A 192 12.08 -2.52 12.20
CA ILE A 192 10.70 -2.59 12.68
C ILE A 192 10.66 -2.99 14.15
N ALA A 193 11.34 -4.10 14.52
CA ALA A 193 11.32 -4.63 15.86
C ALA A 193 11.86 -3.63 16.89
N CYS A 194 13.01 -2.99 16.61
CA CYS A 194 13.62 -2.00 17.49
C CYS A 194 12.77 -0.72 17.61
N THR A 195 12.20 -0.24 16.49
CA THR A 195 11.37 0.98 16.52
C THR A 195 10.07 0.77 17.32
N LEU A 196 9.52 -0.42 17.26
CA LEU A 196 8.26 -0.77 17.97
C LEU A 196 8.49 -1.34 19.38
N HIS A 197 9.77 -1.45 19.83
CA HIS A 197 10.15 -2.05 21.11
C HIS A 197 9.65 -3.48 21.28
N ILE A 198 9.62 -4.26 20.20
CA ILE A 198 9.23 -5.67 20.19
C ILE A 198 10.40 -6.62 19.86
N GLU A 199 11.61 -6.13 19.88
CA GLU A 199 12.83 -6.91 19.66
C GLU A 199 12.98 -8.09 20.62
N GLY A 200 12.45 -7.97 21.84
CA GLY A 200 12.48 -9.03 22.85
C GLY A 200 11.73 -10.31 22.44
N TYR A 201 10.94 -10.26 21.39
CA TYR A 201 10.22 -11.41 20.83
C TYR A 201 10.96 -12.03 19.63
N THR A 202 12.15 -11.54 19.26
CA THR A 202 12.95 -12.08 18.16
C THR A 202 14.02 -13.04 18.71
N GLU A 203 14.37 -14.08 17.94
CA GLU A 203 15.38 -15.08 18.35
C GLU A 203 16.72 -14.44 18.72
N LYS A 204 17.15 -13.42 17.97
CA LYS A 204 18.40 -12.67 18.24
C LYS A 204 18.49 -12.10 19.66
N TYR A 205 17.37 -11.74 20.26
CA TYR A 205 17.30 -11.17 21.60
C TYR A 205 16.89 -12.19 22.66
N ALA A 206 16.22 -13.28 22.27
CA ALA A 206 15.92 -14.40 23.16
C ALA A 206 17.19 -15.03 23.73
N GLU A 207 18.24 -15.16 22.90
CA GLU A 207 19.57 -15.68 23.31
C GLU A 207 20.33 -14.75 24.29
N ARG A 208 19.95 -13.45 24.32
CA ARG A 208 20.61 -12.45 25.19
C ARG A 208 19.93 -12.27 26.56
N ARG A 209 18.80 -12.91 26.81
CA ARG A 209 18.14 -12.83 28.13
C ARG A 209 19.00 -13.62 29.13
N PRO A 210 19.54 -12.98 30.20
CA PRO A 210 20.16 -13.72 31.28
C PRO A 210 19.07 -14.61 31.90
N VAL A 211 19.39 -15.91 31.97
CA VAL A 211 18.59 -16.88 32.71
C VAL A 211 18.49 -16.37 34.16
N ARG A 212 17.29 -15.96 34.59
CA ARG A 212 17.02 -15.58 35.97
C ARG A 212 16.79 -16.82 36.81
#